data_f018c1b9074fe80a1b4d5d0cace1e9a8
#
_entry.id   f018c1b9074fe80a1b4d5d0cace1e9a8
#
_cell.length_a   1.000
_cell.length_b   1.000
_cell.length_c   1.000
_cell.angle_alpha   90.00
_cell.angle_beta   90.00
_cell.angle_gamma   90.00
#
_symmetry.space_group_name_H-M   'P 1'
#
loop_
_entity.id
_entity.type
_entity.pdbx_description
1 polymer ?
#
loop_
_entity_poly.entity_id
_entity_poly.type
_entity_poly.pdbx_seq_one_letter_code
_entity_poly.pdbx_strand_id
1 'polypeptide(L)'
;MKNYLKGINQRLGNIFINVRTLEELEKKTKSVVNEEENVFEYNQNTKKVNDFIKKGEFKRARSVLDEMKGLHRMGYYELGKYYYFCERDLSKAESNLYIAFENGIIKAGYYLGLLEEKSGNINLARNWYVTSFNFSEQSVMKLFYFAIREQNFWAIDGYFYYLLQYAESAKNLYEFAKYYFWRNDNEKIKEIQNKLLNESQILYLTKEILHNVECMLGDEKNREYIKFVENAKNFEKLGEVEKAEKFYKKSIEYNEYGNVELVKFYGKSAEFDKYEKLKRIFKNNFLKQIRSETSYQLGKYSEHENNLYDAINWYEISSKNENYKSFYKLSKLQSRKFSEAETNLYNNYFKYLKSSADLGYARAMIEMAFDSHLNSLESFEMAEKILTQNNVFELTKAIMNKAKMIYFGNEIKEVLEIHYEE
;
A
#
# COMPACT_ATOMS: atom_id res chain seq x y z
N MET A 1 -20.72 -22.03 -4.22
CA MET A 1 -20.13 -20.68 -4.05
C MET A 1 -20.67 -19.67 -5.06
N LYS A 2 -20.59 -19.88 -6.40
CA LYS A 2 -21.25 -18.99 -7.41
C LYS A 2 -22.74 -18.74 -7.12
N ASN A 3 -23.47 -19.74 -6.69
CA ASN A 3 -24.91 -19.64 -6.34
C ASN A 3 -25.13 -18.90 -5.00
N TYR A 4 -24.16 -18.92 -4.08
CA TYR A 4 -24.20 -18.20 -2.81
C TYR A 4 -23.97 -16.70 -3.03
N LEU A 5 -22.98 -16.34 -3.85
CA LEU A 5 -22.72 -14.93 -4.25
C LEU A 5 -23.88 -14.37 -5.09
N LYS A 6 -24.51 -15.20 -5.94
CA LYS A 6 -25.73 -14.85 -6.67
C LYS A 6 -26.92 -14.61 -5.70
N GLY A 7 -27.00 -15.41 -4.62
CA GLY A 7 -27.97 -15.22 -3.54
C GLY A 7 -27.73 -13.99 -2.68
N ILE A 8 -26.47 -13.62 -2.45
CA ILE A 8 -26.09 -12.35 -1.78
C ILE A 8 -26.46 -11.17 -2.65
N ASN A 9 -26.16 -11.19 -3.94
CA ASN A 9 -26.57 -10.15 -4.90
C ASN A 9 -28.10 -10.04 -5.01
N GLN A 10 -28.85 -11.14 -4.93
CA GLN A 10 -30.31 -11.12 -4.92
C GLN A 10 -30.92 -10.67 -3.59
N ARG A 11 -30.25 -10.91 -2.45
CA ARG A 11 -30.74 -10.56 -1.10
C ARG A 11 -30.27 -9.19 -0.59
N LEU A 12 -29.13 -8.68 -1.05
CA LEU A 12 -28.77 -7.26 -0.92
C LEU A 12 -29.72 -6.34 -1.69
N GLY A 13 -30.72 -6.99 -2.23
CA GLY A 13 -31.98 -6.68 -2.85
C GLY A 13 -32.23 -5.22 -3.23
N ASN A 14 -32.76 -5.03 -4.40
CA ASN A 14 -33.41 -3.79 -4.90
C ASN A 14 -32.59 -2.50 -4.98
N ILE A 15 -31.28 -2.54 -4.74
CA ILE A 15 -30.35 -1.47 -5.14
C ILE A 15 -29.75 -1.93 -6.48
N PHE A 16 -30.59 -2.10 -7.47
CA PHE A 16 -30.19 -2.50 -8.81
C PHE A 16 -29.64 -1.32 -9.61
N ILE A 17 -28.33 -1.25 -9.73
CA ILE A 17 -27.78 -0.89 -11.02
C ILE A 17 -28.07 -2.09 -11.92
N ASN A 18 -28.82 -1.85 -12.96
CA ASN A 18 -29.30 -2.83 -13.92
C ASN A 18 -28.16 -3.79 -14.34
N VAL A 19 -28.28 -5.11 -14.13
CA VAL A 19 -27.30 -6.14 -14.52
C VAL A 19 -26.88 -5.96 -15.99
N ARG A 20 -27.78 -5.45 -16.82
CA ARG A 20 -27.54 -5.05 -18.21
C ARG A 20 -26.44 -3.97 -18.33
N THR A 21 -26.39 -3.00 -17.41
CA THR A 21 -25.36 -1.93 -17.40
C THR A 21 -23.97 -2.46 -17.05
N LEU A 22 -23.89 -3.44 -16.15
CA LEU A 22 -22.63 -4.11 -15.81
C LEU A 22 -22.13 -5.01 -16.95
N GLU A 23 -23.00 -5.78 -17.59
CA GLU A 23 -22.66 -6.59 -18.76
C GLU A 23 -22.29 -5.72 -19.98
N GLU A 24 -22.96 -4.59 -20.16
CA GLU A 24 -22.62 -3.61 -21.21
C GLU A 24 -21.30 -2.88 -20.92
N LEU A 25 -21.00 -2.58 -19.64
CA LEU A 25 -19.71 -2.04 -19.22
C LEU A 25 -18.58 -3.07 -19.37
N GLU A 26 -18.84 -4.34 -19.02
CA GLU A 26 -17.88 -5.43 -19.25
C GLU A 26 -17.64 -5.68 -20.74
N LYS A 27 -18.68 -5.57 -21.57
CA LYS A 27 -18.52 -5.64 -23.04
C LYS A 27 -17.72 -4.46 -23.59
N LYS A 28 -17.97 -3.24 -23.12
CA LYS A 28 -17.17 -2.06 -23.48
C LYS A 28 -15.71 -2.22 -23.02
N THR A 29 -15.46 -2.75 -21.82
CA THR A 29 -14.09 -3.00 -21.34
C THR A 29 -13.39 -4.08 -22.16
N LYS A 30 -14.08 -5.10 -22.66
CA LYS A 30 -13.51 -6.14 -23.53
C LYS A 30 -13.24 -5.68 -24.97
N SER A 31 -13.99 -4.70 -25.48
CA SER A 31 -13.79 -4.15 -26.82
C SER A 31 -12.61 -3.17 -26.96
N VAL A 32 -12.04 -2.74 -25.84
CA VAL A 32 -10.94 -1.76 -25.75
C VAL A 32 -9.56 -2.43 -25.54
N VAL A 33 -9.47 -3.76 -25.68
CA VAL A 33 -8.23 -4.55 -25.44
C VAL A 33 -7.15 -4.37 -26.53
N ASN A 34 -7.32 -3.48 -27.49
CA ASN A 34 -6.30 -3.17 -28.49
C ASN A 34 -5.35 -2.02 -28.08
N GLU A 35 -5.15 -1.77 -26.78
CA GLU A 35 -4.36 -0.65 -26.25
C GLU A 35 -2.99 -1.08 -25.67
N GLU A 36 -2.33 -2.09 -26.21
CA GLU A 36 -1.02 -2.53 -25.70
C GLU A 36 0.09 -1.49 -25.93
N GLU A 37 -0.01 -0.67 -26.95
CA GLU A 37 1.03 0.31 -27.32
C GLU A 37 1.16 1.50 -26.36
N ASN A 38 0.13 1.87 -25.60
CA ASN A 38 0.15 3.07 -24.75
C ASN A 38 0.46 2.82 -23.26
N VAL A 39 0.65 1.58 -22.84
CA VAL A 39 0.85 1.24 -21.42
C VAL A 39 2.23 1.69 -20.93
N PHE A 40 3.26 1.61 -21.75
CA PHE A 40 4.61 2.07 -21.40
C PHE A 40 4.64 3.59 -21.20
N GLU A 41 4.09 4.34 -22.14
CA GLU A 41 4.02 5.80 -22.07
C GLU A 41 3.17 6.27 -20.86
N TYR A 42 2.03 5.62 -20.62
CA TYR A 42 1.21 5.86 -19.44
C TYR A 42 2.01 5.74 -18.14
N ASN A 43 2.86 4.73 -18.01
CA ASN A 43 3.63 4.53 -16.78
C ASN A 43 4.78 5.51 -16.63
N GLN A 44 5.46 5.84 -17.72
CA GLN A 44 6.47 6.90 -17.70
C GLN A 44 5.84 8.22 -17.27
N ASN A 45 4.68 8.55 -17.81
CA ASN A 45 3.98 9.78 -17.49
C ASN A 45 3.46 9.76 -16.04
N THR A 46 2.92 8.64 -15.57
CA THR A 46 2.53 8.48 -14.15
C THR A 46 3.73 8.66 -13.21
N LYS A 47 4.91 8.15 -13.58
CA LYS A 47 6.14 8.38 -12.80
C LYS A 47 6.51 9.86 -12.78
N LYS A 48 6.52 10.55 -13.93
CA LYS A 48 6.79 11.99 -14.01
C LYS A 48 5.81 12.80 -13.16
N VAL A 49 4.51 12.49 -13.23
CA VAL A 49 3.47 13.12 -12.42
C VAL A 49 3.76 12.97 -10.93
N ASN A 50 4.06 11.76 -10.47
CA ASN A 50 4.40 11.50 -9.06
C ASN A 50 5.65 12.24 -8.61
N ASP A 51 6.66 12.36 -9.46
CA ASP A 51 7.89 13.08 -9.14
C ASP A 51 7.65 14.61 -9.09
N PHE A 52 6.83 15.16 -9.99
CA PHE A 52 6.41 16.56 -9.93
C PHE A 52 5.58 16.87 -8.67
N ILE A 53 4.65 16.00 -8.31
CA ILE A 53 3.85 16.15 -7.06
C ILE A 53 4.77 16.16 -5.84
N LYS A 54 5.74 15.23 -5.76
CA LYS A 54 6.71 15.20 -4.65
C LYS A 54 7.57 16.46 -4.55
N LYS A 55 7.87 17.10 -5.67
CA LYS A 55 8.63 18.36 -5.74
C LYS A 55 7.75 19.61 -5.53
N GLY A 56 6.44 19.45 -5.39
CA GLY A 56 5.50 20.58 -5.29
C GLY A 56 5.23 21.28 -6.64
N GLU A 57 5.66 20.69 -7.75
CA GLU A 57 5.53 21.25 -9.10
C GLU A 57 4.15 20.91 -9.72
N PHE A 58 3.09 21.29 -9.03
CA PHE A 58 1.70 20.90 -9.36
C PHE A 58 1.26 21.27 -10.79
N LYS A 59 1.70 22.43 -11.30
CA LYS A 59 1.36 22.85 -12.67
C LYS A 59 1.93 21.90 -13.73
N ARG A 60 3.17 21.42 -13.52
CA ARG A 60 3.82 20.46 -14.43
C ARG A 60 3.15 19.08 -14.33
N ALA A 61 2.84 18.64 -13.11
CA ALA A 61 2.09 17.40 -12.92
C ALA A 61 0.76 17.41 -13.67
N ARG A 62 0.04 18.52 -13.58
CA ARG A 62 -1.23 18.71 -14.28
C ARG A 62 -1.08 18.70 -15.80
N SER A 63 -0.08 19.39 -16.37
CA SER A 63 0.16 19.39 -17.82
C SER A 63 0.32 17.97 -18.35
N VAL A 64 1.13 17.15 -17.69
CA VAL A 64 1.32 15.75 -18.08
C VAL A 64 0.03 14.94 -17.95
N LEU A 65 -0.78 15.16 -16.90
CA LEU A 65 -2.07 14.49 -16.74
C LEU A 65 -3.09 14.92 -17.80
N ASP A 66 -3.06 16.19 -18.23
CA ASP A 66 -3.91 16.67 -19.31
C ASP A 66 -3.56 16.05 -20.67
N GLU A 67 -2.28 15.81 -20.93
CA GLU A 67 -1.80 15.05 -22.10
C GLU A 67 -2.25 13.58 -22.03
N MET A 68 -2.15 12.95 -20.85
CA MET A 68 -2.57 11.56 -20.63
C MET A 68 -4.05 11.30 -20.92
N LYS A 69 -4.94 12.29 -20.78
CA LYS A 69 -6.37 12.14 -21.12
C LYS A 69 -6.60 11.74 -22.58
N GLY A 70 -5.78 12.29 -23.48
CA GLY A 70 -5.89 11.99 -24.89
C GLY A 70 -5.23 10.69 -25.31
N LEU A 71 -4.31 10.17 -24.49
CA LEU A 71 -3.47 9.02 -24.83
C LEU A 71 -3.98 7.71 -24.22
N HIS A 72 -4.62 7.77 -23.04
CA HIS A 72 -4.98 6.56 -22.31
C HIS A 72 -6.26 6.75 -21.48
N ARG A 73 -7.19 5.76 -21.52
CA ARG A 73 -8.46 5.77 -20.75
C ARG A 73 -8.28 6.03 -19.25
N MET A 74 -7.13 5.64 -18.68
CA MET A 74 -6.77 5.91 -17.29
C MET A 74 -6.43 7.38 -17.02
N GLY A 75 -6.19 8.20 -18.05
CA GLY A 75 -5.79 9.59 -17.89
C GLY A 75 -6.83 10.40 -17.11
N TYR A 76 -8.11 10.24 -17.41
CA TYR A 76 -9.19 10.87 -16.65
C TYR A 76 -9.24 10.43 -15.19
N TYR A 77 -8.99 9.14 -14.92
CA TYR A 77 -8.95 8.61 -13.57
C TYR A 77 -7.81 9.21 -12.75
N GLU A 78 -6.61 9.26 -13.30
CA GLU A 78 -5.45 9.86 -12.63
C GLU A 78 -5.63 11.37 -12.42
N LEU A 79 -6.19 12.07 -13.40
CA LEU A 79 -6.50 13.50 -13.28
C LEU A 79 -7.58 13.76 -12.22
N GLY A 80 -8.62 12.94 -12.17
CA GLY A 80 -9.64 13.02 -11.13
C GLY A 80 -9.06 12.84 -9.72
N LYS A 81 -8.17 11.86 -9.54
CA LYS A 81 -7.42 11.67 -8.28
C LYS A 81 -6.54 12.88 -7.95
N TYR A 82 -5.86 13.43 -8.95
CA TYR A 82 -5.03 14.61 -8.76
C TYR A 82 -5.86 15.81 -8.25
N TYR A 83 -7.01 16.10 -8.85
CA TYR A 83 -7.90 17.14 -8.35
C TYR A 83 -8.41 16.84 -6.94
N TYR A 84 -8.70 15.58 -6.62
CA TYR A 84 -9.19 15.18 -5.30
C TYR A 84 -8.13 15.38 -4.20
N PHE A 85 -6.88 14.97 -4.43
CA PHE A 85 -5.82 14.94 -3.41
C PHE A 85 -4.96 16.20 -3.40
N CYS A 86 -4.63 16.74 -4.57
CA CYS A 86 -3.63 17.82 -4.70
C CYS A 86 -4.27 19.20 -4.78
N GLU A 87 -5.17 19.43 -5.71
CA GLU A 87 -5.83 20.74 -5.87
C GLU A 87 -7.06 20.90 -4.97
N ARG A 88 -7.62 19.81 -4.48
CA ARG A 88 -8.85 19.75 -3.67
C ARG A 88 -10.06 20.39 -4.37
N ASP A 89 -10.05 20.41 -5.69
CA ASP A 89 -11.16 20.84 -6.54
C ASP A 89 -12.11 19.66 -6.74
N LEU A 90 -13.08 19.54 -5.83
CA LEU A 90 -13.99 18.38 -5.80
C LEU A 90 -14.88 18.32 -7.03
N SER A 91 -15.27 19.47 -7.63
CA SER A 91 -16.09 19.51 -8.84
C SER A 91 -15.34 18.98 -10.06
N LYS A 92 -14.07 19.39 -10.24
CA LYS A 92 -13.23 18.84 -11.31
C LYS A 92 -12.88 17.39 -11.06
N ALA A 93 -12.64 16.99 -9.80
CA ALA A 93 -12.42 15.61 -9.44
C ALA A 93 -13.60 14.73 -9.87
N GLU A 94 -14.82 15.14 -9.50
CA GLU A 94 -16.06 14.44 -9.84
C GLU A 94 -16.24 14.30 -11.35
N SER A 95 -16.14 15.39 -12.10
CA SER A 95 -16.31 15.37 -13.56
C SER A 95 -15.33 14.42 -14.24
N ASN A 96 -14.05 14.44 -13.86
CA ASN A 96 -13.04 13.58 -14.47
C ASN A 96 -13.21 12.10 -14.05
N LEU A 97 -13.58 11.85 -12.78
CA LEU A 97 -13.82 10.49 -12.30
C LEU A 97 -15.08 9.89 -12.94
N TYR A 98 -16.11 10.69 -13.18
CA TYR A 98 -17.31 10.27 -13.87
C TYR A 98 -17.01 9.87 -15.33
N ILE A 99 -16.26 10.71 -16.07
CA ILE A 99 -15.79 10.37 -17.42
C ILE A 99 -14.94 9.09 -17.40
N ALA A 100 -14.05 8.92 -16.41
CA ALA A 100 -13.26 7.72 -16.26
C ALA A 100 -14.16 6.48 -16.06
N PHE A 101 -15.18 6.61 -15.22
CA PHE A 101 -16.15 5.53 -14.96
C PHE A 101 -16.92 5.16 -16.24
N GLU A 102 -17.43 6.13 -16.98
CA GLU A 102 -18.12 5.90 -18.26
C GLU A 102 -17.20 5.25 -19.32
N ASN A 103 -15.90 5.54 -19.26
CA ASN A 103 -14.87 4.89 -20.09
C ASN A 103 -14.47 3.50 -19.57
N GLY A 104 -15.23 2.90 -18.65
CA GLY A 104 -15.04 1.55 -18.16
C GLY A 104 -14.01 1.42 -17.03
N ILE A 105 -13.54 2.54 -16.44
CA ILE A 105 -12.67 2.50 -15.26
C ILE A 105 -13.54 2.41 -13.99
N ILE A 106 -14.13 1.24 -13.78
CA ILE A 106 -15.13 1.01 -12.70
C ILE A 106 -14.59 1.37 -11.30
N LYS A 107 -13.29 1.19 -11.04
CA LYS A 107 -12.66 1.59 -9.78
C LYS A 107 -12.75 3.09 -9.49
N ALA A 108 -13.09 3.95 -10.45
CA ALA A 108 -13.39 5.37 -10.23
C ALA A 108 -14.59 5.56 -9.31
N GLY A 109 -15.52 4.60 -9.27
CA GLY A 109 -16.68 4.59 -8.37
C GLY A 109 -16.29 4.70 -6.89
N TYR A 110 -15.13 4.16 -6.47
CA TYR A 110 -14.63 4.38 -5.11
C TYR A 110 -14.46 5.87 -4.78
N TYR A 111 -13.83 6.63 -5.67
CA TYR A 111 -13.60 8.08 -5.44
C TYR A 111 -14.88 8.90 -5.59
N LEU A 112 -15.78 8.50 -6.51
CA LEU A 112 -17.12 9.11 -6.61
C LEU A 112 -17.89 8.87 -5.29
N GLY A 113 -17.84 7.68 -4.74
CA GLY A 113 -18.38 7.39 -3.42
C GLY A 113 -17.78 8.24 -2.30
N LEU A 114 -16.47 8.49 -2.32
CA LEU A 114 -15.82 9.39 -1.35
C LEU A 114 -16.30 10.85 -1.49
N LEU A 115 -16.55 11.30 -2.71
CA LEU A 115 -17.09 12.65 -2.97
C LEU A 115 -18.51 12.77 -2.41
N GLU A 116 -19.35 11.77 -2.63
CA GLU A 116 -20.72 11.73 -2.10
C GLU A 116 -20.74 11.64 -0.56
N GLU A 117 -19.82 10.89 0.07
CA GLU A 117 -19.68 10.91 1.53
C GLU A 117 -19.35 12.32 2.05
N LYS A 118 -18.44 13.05 1.39
CA LYS A 118 -18.10 14.43 1.76
C LYS A 118 -19.27 15.40 1.60
N SER A 119 -20.14 15.15 0.63
CA SER A 119 -21.36 15.92 0.39
C SER A 119 -22.51 15.53 1.31
N GLY A 120 -22.34 14.51 2.16
CA GLY A 120 -23.36 13.98 3.06
C GLY A 120 -24.35 13.01 2.41
N ASN A 121 -24.17 12.67 1.14
CA ASN A 121 -25.07 11.80 0.36
C ASN A 121 -24.73 10.33 0.58
N ILE A 122 -24.90 9.82 1.80
CA ILE A 122 -24.45 8.48 2.21
C ILE A 122 -25.05 7.36 1.35
N ASN A 123 -26.33 7.48 0.94
CA ASN A 123 -26.98 6.49 0.08
C ASN A 123 -26.35 6.43 -1.32
N LEU A 124 -26.04 7.58 -1.91
CA LEU A 124 -25.35 7.64 -3.21
C LEU A 124 -23.92 7.12 -3.09
N ALA A 125 -23.21 7.48 -2.02
CA ALA A 125 -21.88 6.94 -1.74
C ALA A 125 -21.89 5.42 -1.70
N ARG A 126 -22.87 4.82 -0.99
CA ARG A 126 -23.05 3.37 -0.92
C ARG A 126 -23.27 2.77 -2.30
N ASN A 127 -24.12 3.36 -3.13
CA ASN A 127 -24.37 2.86 -4.49
C ASN A 127 -23.08 2.85 -5.32
N TRP A 128 -22.25 3.89 -5.23
CA TRP A 128 -20.95 3.93 -5.88
C TRP A 128 -19.99 2.84 -5.40
N TYR A 129 -19.96 2.57 -4.08
CA TYR A 129 -19.13 1.50 -3.53
C TYR A 129 -19.63 0.12 -3.96
N VAL A 130 -20.95 -0.11 -4.01
CA VAL A 130 -21.53 -1.36 -4.54
C VAL A 130 -21.17 -1.55 -6.01
N THR A 131 -21.26 -0.49 -6.82
CA THR A 131 -20.92 -0.55 -8.24
C THR A 131 -19.44 -0.91 -8.47
N SER A 132 -18.54 -0.36 -7.63
CA SER A 132 -17.10 -0.61 -7.75
C SER A 132 -16.60 -1.80 -6.92
N PHE A 133 -17.47 -2.54 -6.28
CA PHE A 133 -17.15 -3.64 -5.35
C PHE A 133 -16.12 -4.63 -5.90
N ASN A 134 -16.34 -5.16 -7.10
CA ASN A 134 -15.46 -6.16 -7.72
C ASN A 134 -14.15 -5.61 -8.29
N PHE A 135 -13.98 -4.29 -8.30
CA PHE A 135 -12.85 -3.59 -8.93
C PHE A 135 -12.04 -2.75 -7.95
N SER A 136 -12.52 -2.64 -6.70
CA SER A 136 -11.89 -1.82 -5.66
C SER A 136 -12.09 -2.44 -4.28
N GLU A 137 -11.03 -2.99 -3.74
CA GLU A 137 -10.99 -3.52 -2.38
C GLU A 137 -11.33 -2.43 -1.34
N GLN A 138 -10.97 -1.18 -1.62
CA GLN A 138 -11.32 -0.03 -0.79
C GLN A 138 -12.84 0.20 -0.72
N SER A 139 -13.57 -0.09 -1.82
CA SER A 139 -15.03 -0.03 -1.83
C SER A 139 -15.64 -1.11 -0.92
N VAL A 140 -15.08 -2.32 -0.94
CA VAL A 140 -15.47 -3.39 -0.02
C VAL A 140 -15.27 -2.96 1.44
N MET A 141 -14.13 -2.34 1.74
CA MET A 141 -13.85 -1.83 3.09
C MET A 141 -14.82 -0.74 3.52
N LYS A 142 -15.21 0.15 2.63
CA LYS A 142 -16.24 1.17 2.92
C LYS A 142 -17.58 0.53 3.25
N LEU A 143 -18.01 -0.44 2.46
CA LEU A 143 -19.23 -1.20 2.71
C LEU A 143 -19.17 -2.01 4.02
N PHE A 144 -18.03 -2.59 4.34
CA PHE A 144 -17.79 -3.24 5.63
C PHE A 144 -18.00 -2.26 6.81
N TYR A 145 -17.45 -1.04 6.76
CA TYR A 145 -17.65 -0.05 7.81
C TYR A 145 -19.10 0.42 7.91
N PHE A 146 -19.81 0.53 6.79
CA PHE A 146 -21.25 0.80 6.83
C PHE A 146 -22.03 -0.35 7.49
N ALA A 147 -21.71 -1.60 7.15
CA ALA A 147 -22.33 -2.76 7.75
C ALA A 147 -22.08 -2.86 9.26
N ILE A 148 -20.89 -2.49 9.75
CA ILE A 148 -20.60 -2.40 11.18
C ILE A 148 -21.50 -1.38 11.87
N ARG A 149 -21.63 -0.17 11.31
CA ARG A 149 -22.49 0.88 11.87
C ARG A 149 -23.97 0.46 11.94
N GLU A 150 -24.42 -0.31 10.96
CA GLU A 150 -25.78 -0.81 10.86
C GLU A 150 -26.00 -2.14 11.58
N GLN A 151 -24.96 -2.68 12.20
CA GLN A 151 -24.97 -4.00 12.85
C GLN A 151 -25.45 -5.13 11.90
N ASN A 152 -25.17 -4.98 10.62
CA ASN A 152 -25.54 -5.97 9.61
C ASN A 152 -24.50 -7.09 9.50
N PHE A 153 -24.60 -8.07 10.40
CA PHE A 153 -23.63 -9.16 10.51
C PHE A 153 -23.54 -10.04 9.24
N TRP A 154 -24.66 -10.21 8.54
CA TRP A 154 -24.66 -10.95 7.27
C TRP A 154 -23.81 -10.28 6.19
N ALA A 155 -23.93 -8.98 6.07
CA ALA A 155 -23.10 -8.22 5.12
C ALA A 155 -21.62 -8.25 5.54
N ILE A 156 -21.33 -8.13 6.83
CA ILE A 156 -19.95 -8.22 7.36
C ILE A 156 -19.32 -9.56 6.98
N ASP A 157 -20.01 -10.68 7.24
CA ASP A 157 -19.52 -12.01 6.90
C ASP A 157 -19.38 -12.19 5.39
N GLY A 158 -20.27 -11.65 4.60
CA GLY A 158 -20.18 -11.66 3.13
C GLY A 158 -18.93 -10.94 2.62
N TYR A 159 -18.63 -9.74 3.16
CA TYR A 159 -17.41 -8.98 2.81
C TYR A 159 -16.14 -9.68 3.30
N PHE A 160 -16.20 -10.30 4.48
CA PHE A 160 -15.09 -11.10 5.01
C PHE A 160 -14.71 -12.24 4.07
N TYR A 161 -15.67 -13.11 3.70
CA TYR A 161 -15.39 -14.23 2.81
C TYR A 161 -14.98 -13.80 1.41
N TYR A 162 -15.52 -12.68 0.92
CA TYR A 162 -15.05 -12.10 -0.33
C TYR A 162 -13.58 -11.69 -0.24
N LEU A 163 -13.18 -10.94 0.79
CA LEU A 163 -11.80 -10.51 0.96
C LEU A 163 -10.88 -11.68 1.32
N LEU A 164 -11.33 -12.66 2.09
CA LEU A 164 -10.54 -13.86 2.35
C LEU A 164 -10.14 -14.59 1.06
N GLN A 165 -11.01 -14.58 0.06
CA GLN A 165 -10.75 -15.19 -1.24
C GLN A 165 -9.94 -14.29 -2.17
N TYR A 166 -10.27 -13.00 -2.26
CA TYR A 166 -9.77 -12.08 -3.29
C TYR A 166 -8.90 -10.94 -2.74
N ALA A 167 -8.60 -10.91 -1.43
CA ALA A 167 -7.83 -9.83 -0.86
C ALA A 167 -6.44 -9.71 -1.48
N GLU A 168 -6.09 -8.49 -1.81
CA GLU A 168 -4.80 -8.07 -2.31
C GLU A 168 -4.02 -7.28 -1.24
N SER A 169 -4.67 -6.98 -0.11
CA SER A 169 -4.11 -6.20 0.99
C SER A 169 -4.19 -6.92 2.34
N ALA A 170 -3.04 -7.25 2.90
CA ALA A 170 -2.94 -7.79 4.25
C ALA A 170 -3.55 -6.82 5.30
N LYS A 171 -3.49 -5.51 5.04
CA LYS A 171 -4.08 -4.49 5.94
C LYS A 171 -5.59 -4.64 6.05
N ASN A 172 -6.27 -4.92 4.94
CA ASN A 172 -7.71 -5.09 4.94
C ASN A 172 -8.12 -6.37 5.68
N LEU A 173 -7.39 -7.46 5.52
CA LEU A 173 -7.57 -8.66 6.34
C LEU A 173 -7.32 -8.39 7.83
N TYR A 174 -6.36 -7.54 8.16
CA TYR A 174 -6.10 -7.16 9.54
C TYR A 174 -7.27 -6.34 10.16
N GLU A 175 -7.94 -5.48 9.40
CA GLU A 175 -9.15 -4.78 9.87
C GLU A 175 -10.26 -5.77 10.26
N PHE A 176 -10.45 -6.85 9.48
CA PHE A 176 -11.37 -7.93 9.84
C PHE A 176 -10.87 -8.72 11.05
N ALA A 177 -9.58 -9.01 11.16
CA ALA A 177 -9.02 -9.67 12.33
C ALA A 177 -9.30 -8.85 13.61
N LYS A 178 -9.16 -7.54 13.59
CA LYS A 178 -9.53 -6.66 14.71
C LYS A 178 -11.01 -6.75 15.04
N TYR A 179 -11.88 -6.70 14.04
CA TYR A 179 -13.31 -6.81 14.25
C TYR A 179 -13.69 -8.12 14.96
N TYR A 180 -13.18 -9.26 14.46
CA TYR A 180 -13.46 -10.57 15.07
C TYR A 180 -12.75 -10.76 16.40
N PHE A 181 -11.60 -10.14 16.64
CA PHE A 181 -10.91 -10.14 17.93
C PHE A 181 -11.79 -9.53 19.04
N TRP A 182 -12.40 -8.37 18.77
CA TRP A 182 -13.31 -7.75 19.72
C TRP A 182 -14.62 -8.53 19.94
N ARG A 183 -14.95 -9.42 19.03
CA ARG A 183 -16.09 -10.34 19.15
C ARG A 183 -15.73 -11.70 19.72
N ASN A 184 -14.47 -11.96 20.03
CA ASN A 184 -13.93 -13.24 20.47
C ASN A 184 -14.17 -14.40 19.47
N ASP A 185 -14.26 -14.12 18.18
CA ASP A 185 -14.41 -15.11 17.12
C ASP A 185 -13.03 -15.57 16.63
N ASN A 186 -12.43 -16.50 17.38
CA ASN A 186 -11.10 -16.99 17.11
C ASN A 186 -11.04 -17.86 15.83
N GLU A 187 -12.15 -18.45 15.39
CA GLU A 187 -12.17 -19.27 14.17
C GLU A 187 -11.91 -18.41 12.94
N LYS A 188 -12.60 -17.29 12.80
CA LYS A 188 -12.38 -16.35 11.70
C LYS A 188 -11.00 -15.71 11.73
N ILE A 189 -10.44 -15.46 12.94
CA ILE A 189 -9.06 -14.97 13.05
C ILE A 189 -8.07 -16.03 12.56
N LYS A 190 -8.29 -17.32 12.81
CA LYS A 190 -7.48 -18.43 12.28
C LYS A 190 -7.54 -18.53 10.76
N GLU A 191 -8.71 -18.31 10.16
CA GLU A 191 -8.84 -18.27 8.70
C GLU A 191 -7.96 -17.15 8.10
N ILE A 192 -7.95 -15.97 8.72
CA ILE A 192 -7.07 -14.86 8.33
C ILE A 192 -5.59 -15.24 8.52
N GLN A 193 -5.24 -15.84 9.65
CA GLN A 193 -3.88 -16.32 9.92
C GLN A 193 -3.40 -17.27 8.83
N ASN A 194 -4.22 -18.26 8.49
CA ASN A 194 -3.90 -19.24 7.43
C ASN A 194 -3.69 -18.57 6.06
N LYS A 195 -4.54 -17.59 5.72
CA LYS A 195 -4.39 -16.81 4.51
C LYS A 195 -3.06 -16.04 4.51
N LEU A 196 -2.74 -15.35 5.60
CA LEU A 196 -1.50 -14.60 5.76
C LEU A 196 -0.25 -15.48 5.77
N LEU A 197 -0.32 -16.68 6.37
CA LEU A 197 0.79 -17.64 6.37
C LEU A 197 1.14 -18.12 4.96
N ASN A 198 0.15 -18.43 4.16
CA ASN A 198 0.35 -18.86 2.78
C ASN A 198 0.99 -17.78 1.90
N GLU A 199 0.81 -16.51 2.26
CA GLU A 199 1.26 -15.36 1.48
C GLU A 199 2.34 -14.53 2.17
N SER A 200 2.70 -14.85 3.42
CA SER A 200 3.61 -14.08 4.27
C SER A 200 5.08 -14.09 3.82
N GLN A 201 5.46 -15.00 2.93
CA GLN A 201 6.87 -15.19 2.55
C GLN A 201 7.48 -14.00 1.82
N ILE A 202 6.70 -13.01 1.42
CA ILE A 202 7.12 -12.05 0.41
C ILE A 202 7.22 -10.62 0.91
N LEU A 203 6.27 -10.13 1.71
CA LEU A 203 6.29 -8.75 2.13
C LEU A 203 6.43 -8.61 3.65
N TYR A 204 7.38 -7.79 4.06
CA TYR A 204 7.64 -7.51 5.47
C TYR A 204 6.40 -6.98 6.21
N LEU A 205 5.57 -6.17 5.54
CA LEU A 205 4.31 -5.68 6.12
C LEU A 205 3.36 -6.83 6.49
N THR A 206 3.32 -7.88 5.69
CA THR A 206 2.52 -9.08 5.96
C THR A 206 3.02 -9.80 7.20
N LYS A 207 4.33 -9.86 7.41
CA LYS A 207 4.94 -10.45 8.62
C LYS A 207 4.60 -9.69 9.89
N GLU A 208 4.63 -8.34 9.84
CA GLU A 208 4.20 -7.51 10.98
C GLU A 208 2.71 -7.74 11.31
N ILE A 209 1.86 -7.81 10.29
CA ILE A 209 0.43 -8.07 10.46
C ILE A 209 0.20 -9.48 10.99
N LEU A 210 0.90 -10.48 10.47
CA LEU A 210 0.83 -11.86 10.93
C LEU A 210 1.18 -11.96 12.42
N HIS A 211 2.26 -11.32 12.86
CA HIS A 211 2.62 -11.28 14.29
C HIS A 211 1.48 -10.74 15.16
N ASN A 212 0.82 -9.66 14.74
CA ASN A 212 -0.31 -9.11 15.49
C ASN A 212 -1.51 -10.07 15.50
N VAL A 213 -1.79 -10.77 14.40
CA VAL A 213 -2.85 -11.78 14.32
C VAL A 213 -2.52 -12.98 15.23
N GLU A 214 -1.28 -13.41 15.27
CA GLU A 214 -0.80 -14.45 16.21
C GLU A 214 -0.97 -14.02 17.65
N CYS A 215 -0.67 -12.77 18.00
CA CYS A 215 -0.93 -12.23 19.33
C CYS A 215 -2.42 -12.20 19.69
N MET A 216 -3.32 -11.97 18.73
CA MET A 216 -4.78 -12.03 18.94
C MET A 216 -5.25 -13.45 19.31
N LEU A 217 -4.59 -14.46 18.74
CA LEU A 217 -4.88 -15.88 19.01
C LEU A 217 -4.11 -16.45 20.20
N GLY A 218 -3.14 -15.71 20.71
CA GLY A 218 -2.25 -16.11 21.78
C GLY A 218 -2.90 -16.12 23.16
N ASP A 219 -2.07 -16.21 24.19
CA ASP A 219 -2.46 -16.18 25.59
C ASP A 219 -3.07 -14.81 26.00
N GLU A 220 -3.53 -14.73 27.24
CA GLU A 220 -4.17 -13.51 27.76
C GLU A 220 -3.22 -12.30 27.72
N LYS A 221 -1.91 -12.49 27.96
CA LYS A 221 -0.92 -11.41 27.90
C LYS A 221 -0.82 -10.84 26.48
N ASN A 222 -0.70 -11.70 25.48
CA ASN A 222 -0.64 -11.28 24.07
C ASN A 222 -1.93 -10.58 23.63
N ARG A 223 -3.09 -11.07 24.09
CA ARG A 223 -4.38 -10.44 23.80
C ARG A 223 -4.50 -9.05 24.45
N GLU A 224 -4.06 -8.89 25.71
CA GLU A 224 -4.01 -7.59 26.38
C GLU A 224 -3.03 -6.62 25.67
N TYR A 225 -1.87 -7.10 25.26
CA TYR A 225 -0.96 -6.31 24.45
C TYR A 225 -1.66 -5.70 23.21
N ILE A 226 -2.37 -6.52 22.43
CA ILE A 226 -3.10 -6.04 21.24
C ILE A 226 -4.18 -5.01 21.62
N LYS A 227 -4.94 -5.23 22.71
CA LYS A 227 -5.95 -4.26 23.18
C LYS A 227 -5.32 -2.90 23.49
N PHE A 228 -4.18 -2.89 24.18
CA PHE A 228 -3.50 -1.64 24.51
C PHE A 228 -2.95 -0.95 23.28
N VAL A 229 -2.35 -1.69 22.33
CA VAL A 229 -1.83 -1.14 21.07
C VAL A 229 -2.95 -0.54 20.21
N GLU A 230 -4.08 -1.25 20.03
CA GLU A 230 -5.18 -0.75 19.22
C GLU A 230 -5.88 0.47 19.87
N ASN A 231 -6.03 0.48 21.20
CA ASN A 231 -6.52 1.65 21.91
C ASN A 231 -5.56 2.85 21.76
N ALA A 232 -4.25 2.63 21.85
CA ALA A 232 -3.25 3.68 21.61
C ALA A 232 -3.36 4.26 20.20
N LYS A 233 -3.48 3.42 19.17
CA LYS A 233 -3.71 3.86 17.78
C LYS A 233 -5.01 4.65 17.62
N ASN A 234 -6.05 4.30 18.33
CA ASN A 234 -7.31 5.04 18.29
C ASN A 234 -7.16 6.43 18.94
N PHE A 235 -6.52 6.55 20.11
CA PHE A 235 -6.22 7.85 20.71
C PHE A 235 -5.30 8.70 19.83
N GLU A 236 -4.34 8.07 19.15
CA GLU A 236 -3.47 8.76 18.20
C GLU A 236 -4.28 9.36 17.03
N LYS A 237 -5.24 8.60 16.46
CA LYS A 237 -6.14 9.09 15.40
C LYS A 237 -7.03 10.26 15.85
N LEU A 238 -7.40 10.29 17.14
CA LEU A 238 -8.16 11.38 17.75
C LEU A 238 -7.30 12.60 18.12
N GLY A 239 -5.99 12.53 17.95
CA GLY A 239 -5.05 13.57 18.35
C GLY A 239 -4.75 13.63 19.85
N GLU A 240 -5.22 12.62 20.63
CA GLU A 240 -5.01 12.52 22.08
C GLU A 240 -3.63 11.91 22.38
N VAL A 241 -2.56 12.66 22.08
CA VAL A 241 -1.18 12.19 22.09
C VAL A 241 -0.72 11.62 23.43
N GLU A 242 -1.08 12.28 24.54
CA GLU A 242 -0.69 11.83 25.91
C GLU A 242 -1.35 10.50 26.27
N LYS A 243 -2.63 10.34 25.93
CA LYS A 243 -3.34 9.07 26.14
C LYS A 243 -2.74 7.97 25.28
N ALA A 244 -2.47 8.25 24.00
CA ALA A 244 -1.83 7.30 23.10
C ALA A 244 -0.48 6.82 23.68
N GLU A 245 0.38 7.74 24.12
CA GLU A 245 1.67 7.41 24.74
C GLU A 245 1.50 6.52 25.98
N LYS A 246 0.53 6.85 26.85
CA LYS A 246 0.24 6.06 28.06
C LYS A 246 -0.15 4.62 27.69
N PHE A 247 -1.00 4.43 26.70
CA PHE A 247 -1.45 3.12 26.26
C PHE A 247 -0.33 2.32 25.57
N TYR A 248 0.52 2.96 24.76
CA TYR A 248 1.70 2.30 24.22
C TYR A 248 2.68 1.86 25.32
N LYS A 249 2.94 2.70 26.33
CA LYS A 249 3.77 2.31 27.47
C LYS A 249 3.18 1.12 28.23
N LYS A 250 1.86 1.11 28.41
CA LYS A 250 1.19 0.00 29.10
C LYS A 250 1.26 -1.30 28.32
N SER A 251 1.25 -1.26 26.98
CA SER A 251 1.38 -2.47 26.16
C SER A 251 2.71 -3.22 26.38
N ILE A 252 3.77 -2.50 26.78
CA ILE A 252 5.10 -3.08 27.06
C ILE A 252 5.06 -4.04 28.27
N GLU A 253 4.18 -3.79 29.25
CA GLU A 253 4.04 -4.64 30.45
C GLU A 253 3.54 -6.05 30.07
N TYR A 254 2.88 -6.17 28.93
CA TYR A 254 2.30 -7.42 28.45
C TYR A 254 3.14 -8.11 27.37
N ASN A 255 3.78 -7.34 26.49
CA ASN A 255 4.66 -7.87 25.47
C ASN A 255 5.74 -6.84 25.12
N GLU A 256 7.01 -7.26 25.12
CA GLU A 256 8.17 -6.41 24.82
C GLU A 256 8.08 -5.75 23.44
N TYR A 257 7.32 -6.34 22.51
CA TYR A 257 7.05 -5.77 21.20
C TYR A 257 6.31 -4.43 21.28
N GLY A 258 5.67 -4.11 22.39
CA GLY A 258 5.13 -2.78 22.71
C GLY A 258 6.16 -1.67 22.62
N ASN A 259 7.46 -1.96 22.87
CA ASN A 259 8.54 -1.01 22.64
C ASN A 259 8.68 -0.62 21.17
N VAL A 260 8.48 -1.56 20.24
CA VAL A 260 8.53 -1.28 18.80
C VAL A 260 7.39 -0.32 18.40
N GLU A 261 6.19 -0.55 18.91
CA GLU A 261 5.05 0.32 18.63
C GLU A 261 5.23 1.72 19.25
N LEU A 262 5.75 1.80 20.48
CA LEU A 262 6.09 3.09 21.11
C LEU A 262 7.18 3.84 20.34
N VAL A 263 8.20 3.14 19.85
CA VAL A 263 9.26 3.71 19.01
C VAL A 263 8.68 4.26 17.69
N LYS A 264 7.80 3.50 17.03
CA LYS A 264 7.11 3.97 15.82
C LYS A 264 6.26 5.22 16.10
N PHE A 265 5.59 5.25 17.24
CA PHE A 265 4.81 6.42 17.67
C PHE A 265 5.69 7.66 17.85
N TYR A 266 6.80 7.56 18.58
CA TYR A 266 7.73 8.68 18.72
C TYR A 266 8.36 9.12 17.40
N GLY A 267 8.65 8.17 16.50
CA GLY A 267 9.25 8.45 15.19
C GLY A 267 8.34 9.16 14.18
N LYS A 268 7.05 9.40 14.52
CA LYS A 268 6.12 10.18 13.67
C LYS A 268 6.30 11.69 13.81
N SER A 269 6.96 12.14 14.86
CA SER A 269 7.23 13.55 15.13
C SER A 269 8.73 13.83 15.15
N ALA A 270 9.14 14.97 14.61
CA ALA A 270 10.51 15.43 14.64
C ALA A 270 10.82 16.31 15.86
N GLU A 271 10.11 16.12 16.97
CA GLU A 271 10.33 16.87 18.20
C GLU A 271 11.57 16.36 18.96
N PHE A 272 12.40 17.27 19.45
CA PHE A 272 13.63 16.95 20.18
C PHE A 272 13.38 16.09 21.43
N ASP A 273 12.31 16.33 22.17
CA ASP A 273 11.96 15.53 23.35
C ASP A 273 11.73 14.05 22.98
N LYS A 274 11.08 13.80 21.84
CA LYS A 274 10.86 12.42 21.34
C LYS A 274 12.16 11.78 20.88
N TYR A 275 13.07 12.54 20.30
CA TYR A 275 14.41 12.06 19.94
C TYR A 275 15.20 11.60 21.18
N GLU A 276 15.18 12.36 22.26
CA GLU A 276 15.83 11.96 23.51
C GLU A 276 15.18 10.71 24.15
N LYS A 277 13.85 10.58 24.06
CA LYS A 277 13.15 9.34 24.46
C LYS A 277 13.60 8.13 23.63
N LEU A 278 13.74 8.30 22.33
CA LEU A 278 14.26 7.24 21.44
C LEU A 278 15.70 6.84 21.81
N LYS A 279 16.58 7.80 22.09
CA LYS A 279 17.94 7.49 22.56
C LYS A 279 17.95 6.68 23.85
N ARG A 280 17.07 7.01 24.80
CA ARG A 280 16.93 6.24 26.05
C ARG A 280 16.46 4.82 25.78
N ILE A 281 15.48 4.63 24.91
CA ILE A 281 15.01 3.29 24.53
C ILE A 281 16.13 2.51 23.87
N PHE A 282 16.89 3.11 22.95
CA PHE A 282 18.03 2.47 22.29
C PHE A 282 19.11 2.02 23.28
N LYS A 283 19.42 2.86 24.28
CA LYS A 283 20.42 2.57 25.31
C LYS A 283 20.01 1.39 26.20
N ASN A 284 18.72 1.31 26.52
CA ASN A 284 18.21 0.39 27.53
C ASN A 284 17.70 -0.94 26.95
N ASN A 285 17.64 -1.09 25.63
CA ASN A 285 17.14 -2.30 24.99
C ASN A 285 18.22 -2.96 24.12
N PHE A 286 18.36 -4.27 24.28
CA PHE A 286 19.32 -5.07 23.52
C PHE A 286 18.64 -5.96 22.48
N LEU A 287 17.31 -6.04 22.45
CA LEU A 287 16.55 -6.80 21.47
C LEU A 287 16.74 -6.24 20.06
N LYS A 288 17.08 -7.14 19.13
CA LYS A 288 17.42 -6.81 17.74
C LYS A 288 16.34 -5.95 17.07
N GLN A 289 15.05 -6.31 17.23
CA GLN A 289 13.93 -5.61 16.63
C GLN A 289 13.78 -4.18 17.19
N ILE A 290 13.89 -4.00 18.51
CA ILE A 290 13.75 -2.70 19.16
C ILE A 290 14.91 -1.80 18.75
N ARG A 291 16.13 -2.30 18.76
CA ARG A 291 17.32 -1.55 18.33
C ARG A 291 17.25 -1.18 16.85
N SER A 292 16.79 -2.10 16.03
CA SER A 292 16.59 -1.92 14.59
C SER A 292 15.63 -0.77 14.30
N GLU A 293 14.44 -0.81 14.87
CA GLU A 293 13.42 0.23 14.64
C GLU A 293 13.83 1.55 15.30
N THR A 294 14.42 1.52 16.50
CA THR A 294 14.84 2.75 17.20
C THR A 294 15.92 3.50 16.43
N SER A 295 16.96 2.80 15.96
CA SER A 295 18.00 3.42 15.15
C SER A 295 17.50 3.92 13.80
N TYR A 296 16.52 3.23 13.18
CA TYR A 296 15.84 3.75 11.99
C TYR A 296 15.15 5.10 12.26
N GLN A 297 14.40 5.22 13.37
CA GLN A 297 13.70 6.46 13.70
C GLN A 297 14.68 7.58 14.10
N LEU A 298 15.79 7.25 14.79
CA LEU A 298 16.87 8.21 15.07
C LEU A 298 17.51 8.72 13.77
N GLY A 299 17.73 7.85 12.79
CA GLY A 299 18.22 8.22 11.46
C GLY A 299 17.28 9.16 10.73
N LYS A 300 15.96 8.91 10.79
CA LYS A 300 14.94 9.81 10.22
C LYS A 300 14.98 11.21 10.88
N TYR A 301 15.09 11.25 12.19
CA TYR A 301 15.20 12.53 12.89
C TYR A 301 16.46 13.29 12.45
N SER A 302 17.61 12.63 12.41
CA SER A 302 18.87 13.26 11.96
C SER A 302 18.79 13.72 10.50
N GLU A 303 18.11 12.97 9.61
CA GLU A 303 17.85 13.39 8.21
C GLU A 303 16.96 14.65 8.17
N HIS A 304 15.96 14.75 9.04
CA HIS A 304 15.10 15.94 9.15
C HIS A 304 15.87 17.18 9.60
N GLU A 305 16.79 17.02 10.56
CA GLU A 305 17.68 18.07 11.03
C GLU A 305 18.85 18.39 10.05
N ASN A 306 18.82 17.82 8.85
CA ASN A 306 19.87 17.92 7.82
C ASN A 306 21.26 17.43 8.29
N ASN A 307 21.32 16.67 9.37
CA ASN A 307 22.55 16.02 9.83
C ASN A 307 22.72 14.66 9.13
N LEU A 308 23.19 14.71 7.88
CA LEU A 308 23.31 13.50 7.05
C LEU A 308 24.35 12.51 7.57
N TYR A 309 25.39 12.99 8.27
CA TYR A 309 26.41 12.13 8.86
C TYR A 309 25.81 11.23 9.96
N ASP A 310 25.11 11.81 10.92
CA ASP A 310 24.43 11.03 11.95
C ASP A 310 23.31 10.17 11.39
N ALA A 311 22.59 10.66 10.38
CA ALA A 311 21.55 9.86 9.72
C ALA A 311 22.13 8.57 9.12
N ILE A 312 23.24 8.65 8.40
CA ILE A 312 23.94 7.49 7.83
C ILE A 312 24.35 6.53 8.94
N ASN A 313 25.01 7.03 9.98
CA ASN A 313 25.45 6.18 11.10
C ASN A 313 24.29 5.43 11.76
N TRP A 314 23.16 6.11 12.00
CA TRP A 314 21.99 5.46 12.57
C TRP A 314 21.34 4.45 11.62
N TYR A 315 21.26 4.75 10.33
CA TYR A 315 20.75 3.80 9.34
C TYR A 315 21.67 2.58 9.17
N GLU A 316 23.01 2.75 9.28
CA GLU A 316 23.93 1.62 9.27
C GLU A 316 23.77 0.72 10.51
N ILE A 317 23.59 1.29 11.70
CA ILE A 317 23.29 0.52 12.91
C ILE A 317 21.98 -0.26 12.71
N SER A 318 20.97 0.39 12.14
CA SER A 318 19.69 -0.23 11.87
C SER A 318 19.78 -1.34 10.82
N SER A 319 20.55 -1.14 9.75
CA SER A 319 20.72 -2.12 8.67
C SER A 319 21.48 -3.36 9.14
N LYS A 320 22.45 -3.24 10.06
CA LYS A 320 23.12 -4.39 10.71
C LYS A 320 22.14 -5.29 11.48
N ASN A 321 20.98 -4.74 11.83
CA ASN A 321 19.86 -5.48 12.43
C ASN A 321 18.77 -5.82 11.40
N GLU A 322 19.12 -5.90 10.10
CA GLU A 322 18.26 -6.33 8.99
C GLU A 322 17.02 -5.43 8.78
N ASN A 323 17.15 -4.14 9.04
CA ASN A 323 16.06 -3.21 8.76
C ASN A 323 16.03 -2.84 7.27
N TYR A 324 15.05 -3.39 6.56
CA TYR A 324 14.87 -3.15 5.13
C TYR A 324 14.67 -1.67 4.77
N LYS A 325 13.98 -0.91 5.63
CA LYS A 325 13.77 0.56 5.43
C LYS A 325 15.09 1.32 5.52
N SER A 326 15.99 0.90 6.41
CA SER A 326 17.31 1.52 6.58
C SER A 326 18.21 1.26 5.39
N PHE A 327 18.23 0.05 4.85
CA PHE A 327 18.93 -0.25 3.61
C PHE A 327 18.43 0.63 2.46
N TYR A 328 17.10 0.79 2.32
CA TYR A 328 16.51 1.66 1.31
C TYR A 328 16.88 3.14 1.51
N LYS A 329 16.89 3.63 2.76
CA LYS A 329 17.34 4.98 3.08
C LYS A 329 18.81 5.20 2.77
N LEU A 330 19.68 4.26 3.10
CA LEU A 330 21.10 4.29 2.75
C LEU A 330 21.31 4.36 1.23
N SER A 331 20.58 3.55 0.45
CA SER A 331 20.64 3.63 -1.00
C SER A 331 20.26 5.03 -1.50
N LYS A 332 19.18 5.63 -0.98
CA LYS A 332 18.76 6.99 -1.36
C LYS A 332 19.76 8.07 -0.99
N LEU A 333 20.43 7.95 0.15
CA LEU A 333 21.46 8.90 0.56
C LEU A 333 22.72 8.77 -0.30
N GLN A 334 23.04 7.55 -0.76
CA GLN A 334 24.12 7.34 -1.71
C GLN A 334 23.75 7.93 -3.09
N SER A 335 22.55 7.68 -3.60
CA SER A 335 22.13 8.21 -4.91
C SER A 335 22.15 9.74 -5.03
N ARG A 336 22.00 10.46 -3.91
CA ARG A 336 22.12 11.93 -3.88
C ARG A 336 23.55 12.45 -4.08
N LYS A 337 24.56 11.59 -3.94
CA LYS A 337 25.99 11.94 -4.09
C LYS A 337 26.52 11.63 -5.50
N PHE A 338 25.71 11.07 -6.38
CA PHE A 338 26.14 10.78 -7.75
C PHE A 338 26.39 12.07 -8.52
N SER A 339 27.64 12.31 -8.88
CA SER A 339 28.03 12.92 -10.13
C SER A 339 28.40 11.77 -11.06
N GLU A 340 28.11 11.86 -12.35
CA GLU A 340 28.16 10.78 -13.37
C GLU A 340 29.48 9.98 -13.50
N ALA A 341 30.46 10.21 -12.62
CA ALA A 341 31.82 9.69 -12.73
C ALA A 341 32.24 8.66 -11.64
N GLU A 342 31.40 8.30 -10.68
CA GLU A 342 31.86 7.51 -9.51
C GLU A 342 31.20 6.13 -9.41
N THR A 343 31.79 5.14 -10.08
CA THR A 343 31.41 3.70 -10.02
C THR A 343 31.30 3.14 -8.59
N ASN A 344 32.11 3.60 -7.65
CA ASN A 344 32.08 3.13 -6.26
C ASN A 344 30.80 3.55 -5.51
N LEU A 345 30.27 4.74 -5.77
CA LEU A 345 29.02 5.19 -5.15
C LEU A 345 27.82 4.45 -5.70
N TYR A 346 27.83 4.14 -7.01
CA TYR A 346 26.81 3.30 -7.64
C TYR A 346 26.79 1.89 -7.03
N ASN A 347 27.95 1.26 -6.86
CA ASN A 347 28.04 -0.07 -6.25
C ASN A 347 27.46 -0.09 -4.82
N ASN A 348 27.70 0.93 -4.02
CA ASN A 348 27.14 1.05 -2.68
C ASN A 348 25.61 1.28 -2.72
N TYR A 349 25.12 2.15 -3.60
CA TYR A 349 23.70 2.36 -3.83
C TYR A 349 23.01 1.04 -4.17
N PHE A 350 23.52 0.34 -5.18
CA PHE A 350 22.93 -0.92 -5.65
C PHE A 350 22.97 -2.00 -4.57
N LYS A 351 24.08 -2.14 -3.85
CA LYS A 351 24.21 -3.09 -2.74
C LYS A 351 23.14 -2.87 -1.66
N TYR A 352 22.93 -1.63 -1.24
CA TYR A 352 21.91 -1.32 -0.24
C TYR A 352 20.50 -1.52 -0.80
N LEU A 353 20.26 -1.14 -2.05
CA LEU A 353 18.96 -1.33 -2.70
C LEU A 353 18.62 -2.81 -2.80
N LYS A 354 19.57 -3.64 -3.24
CA LYS A 354 19.43 -5.10 -3.32
C LYS A 354 19.15 -5.71 -1.94
N SER A 355 19.94 -5.35 -0.92
CA SER A 355 19.71 -5.85 0.44
C SER A 355 18.30 -5.52 0.95
N SER A 356 17.79 -4.35 0.64
CA SER A 356 16.41 -3.96 0.99
C SER A 356 15.37 -4.79 0.25
N ALA A 357 15.59 -5.06 -1.04
CA ALA A 357 14.71 -5.88 -1.86
C ALA A 357 14.71 -7.35 -1.42
N ASP A 358 15.87 -7.91 -1.10
CA ASP A 358 16.02 -9.30 -0.61
C ASP A 358 15.29 -9.51 0.72
N LEU A 359 15.18 -8.46 1.54
CA LEU A 359 14.37 -8.46 2.76
C LEU A 359 12.86 -8.23 2.51
N GLY A 360 12.42 -8.18 1.26
CA GLY A 360 11.02 -8.08 0.89
C GLY A 360 10.47 -6.65 0.84
N TYR A 361 11.30 -5.62 0.70
CA TYR A 361 10.81 -4.25 0.60
C TYR A 361 10.36 -3.91 -0.82
N ALA A 362 9.05 -3.85 -1.01
CA ALA A 362 8.43 -3.66 -2.30
C ALA A 362 8.93 -2.43 -3.09
N ARG A 363 9.21 -1.30 -2.41
CA ARG A 363 9.74 -0.11 -3.08
C ARG A 363 11.13 -0.33 -3.65
N ALA A 364 11.98 -1.08 -2.93
CA ALA A 364 13.31 -1.41 -3.41
C ALA A 364 13.25 -2.36 -4.61
N MET A 365 12.36 -3.35 -4.58
CA MET A 365 12.12 -4.27 -5.69
C MET A 365 11.68 -3.52 -6.95
N ILE A 366 10.69 -2.60 -6.81
CA ILE A 366 10.22 -1.77 -7.93
C ILE A 366 11.37 -0.93 -8.50
N GLU A 367 12.17 -0.33 -7.62
CA GLU A 367 13.25 0.54 -8.06
C GLU A 367 14.34 -0.22 -8.80
N MET A 368 14.72 -1.41 -8.30
CA MET A 368 15.65 -2.29 -9.00
C MET A 368 15.14 -2.71 -10.38
N ALA A 369 13.86 -3.07 -10.47
CA ALA A 369 13.25 -3.48 -11.74
C ALA A 369 13.21 -2.35 -12.79
N PHE A 370 13.35 -1.08 -12.38
CA PHE A 370 13.36 0.09 -13.27
C PHE A 370 14.72 0.81 -13.31
N ASP A 371 15.76 0.24 -12.71
CA ASP A 371 17.07 0.87 -12.73
C ASP A 371 17.69 0.73 -14.13
N SER A 372 17.86 1.86 -14.81
CA SER A 372 18.43 1.94 -16.16
C SER A 372 19.91 1.55 -16.21
N HIS A 373 20.59 1.45 -15.09
CA HIS A 373 21.98 1.01 -14.98
C HIS A 373 22.12 -0.52 -14.87
N LEU A 374 21.02 -1.22 -14.55
CA LEU A 374 21.00 -2.68 -14.65
C LEU A 374 20.94 -3.09 -16.12
N ASN A 375 21.63 -4.17 -16.45
CA ASN A 375 21.47 -4.75 -17.77
C ASN A 375 20.02 -5.28 -17.93
N SER A 376 19.56 -5.42 -19.15
CA SER A 376 18.19 -5.87 -19.45
C SER A 376 17.87 -7.24 -18.82
N LEU A 377 18.87 -8.11 -18.71
CA LEU A 377 18.73 -9.45 -18.12
C LEU A 377 18.46 -9.38 -16.60
N GLU A 378 19.18 -8.55 -15.86
CA GLU A 378 18.96 -8.41 -14.40
C GLU A 378 17.60 -7.78 -14.08
N SER A 379 17.16 -6.82 -14.90
CA SER A 379 15.81 -6.24 -14.79
C SER A 379 14.73 -7.29 -15.07
N PHE A 380 14.98 -8.13 -16.09
CA PHE A 380 14.11 -9.23 -16.47
C PHE A 380 14.01 -10.28 -15.36
N GLU A 381 15.14 -10.76 -14.82
CA GLU A 381 15.19 -11.72 -13.73
C GLU A 381 14.48 -11.19 -12.47
N MET A 382 14.61 -9.90 -12.18
CA MET A 382 13.91 -9.29 -11.06
C MET A 382 12.40 -9.23 -11.29
N ALA A 383 11.96 -8.89 -12.51
CA ALA A 383 10.56 -8.88 -12.90
C ALA A 383 9.98 -10.32 -12.86
N GLU A 384 10.70 -11.31 -13.37
CA GLU A 384 10.32 -12.71 -13.32
C GLU A 384 10.20 -13.23 -11.88
N LYS A 385 11.18 -12.91 -11.02
CA LYS A 385 11.14 -13.24 -9.60
C LYS A 385 9.90 -12.67 -8.91
N ILE A 386 9.47 -11.45 -9.24
CA ILE A 386 8.24 -10.85 -8.71
C ILE A 386 7.00 -11.55 -9.27
N LEU A 387 6.99 -11.91 -10.55
CA LEU A 387 5.86 -12.56 -11.23
C LEU A 387 5.63 -14.00 -10.77
N THR A 388 6.70 -14.75 -10.53
CA THR A 388 6.63 -16.15 -10.08
C THR A 388 6.19 -16.30 -8.63
N GLN A 389 6.26 -15.23 -7.86
CA GLN A 389 5.75 -15.19 -6.51
C GLN A 389 4.24 -14.96 -6.55
N ASN A 390 3.45 -16.03 -6.58
CA ASN A 390 1.96 -16.01 -6.64
C ASN A 390 1.33 -15.33 -5.42
N ASN A 391 1.34 -14.01 -5.38
CA ASN A 391 0.84 -13.28 -4.25
C ASN A 391 -0.15 -12.19 -4.59
N VAL A 392 -1.09 -12.08 -3.72
CA VAL A 392 -2.41 -11.56 -3.97
C VAL A 392 -2.68 -10.24 -3.24
N PHE A 393 -1.70 -9.66 -2.55
CA PHE A 393 -1.93 -8.41 -1.84
C PHE A 393 -1.77 -7.18 -2.73
N GLU A 394 -2.58 -6.16 -2.49
CA GLU A 394 -2.73 -4.95 -3.32
C GLU A 394 -1.39 -4.27 -3.66
N LEU A 395 -0.47 -4.19 -2.68
CA LEU A 395 0.87 -3.66 -2.92
C LEU A 395 1.67 -4.55 -3.87
N THR A 396 1.52 -5.86 -3.75
CA THR A 396 2.15 -6.86 -4.61
C THR A 396 1.57 -6.84 -6.01
N LYS A 397 0.26 -6.65 -6.15
CA LYS A 397 -0.39 -6.49 -7.46
C LYS A 397 0.11 -5.26 -8.21
N ALA A 398 0.30 -4.13 -7.53
CA ALA A 398 0.90 -2.94 -8.12
C ALA A 398 2.34 -3.19 -8.58
N ILE A 399 3.13 -3.96 -7.81
CA ILE A 399 4.49 -4.39 -8.16
C ILE A 399 4.43 -5.35 -9.35
N MET A 400 3.57 -6.36 -9.29
CA MET A 400 3.41 -7.36 -10.35
C MET A 400 2.97 -6.72 -11.68
N ASN A 401 2.02 -5.80 -11.65
CA ASN A 401 1.60 -5.09 -12.86
C ASN A 401 2.76 -4.31 -13.49
N LYS A 402 3.61 -3.68 -12.68
CA LYS A 402 4.81 -3.00 -13.17
C LYS A 402 5.86 -3.98 -13.69
N ALA A 403 6.08 -5.09 -12.99
CA ALA A 403 6.99 -6.14 -13.42
C ALA A 403 6.55 -6.80 -14.74
N LYS A 404 5.24 -7.12 -14.88
CA LYS A 404 4.68 -7.61 -16.14
C LYS A 404 4.96 -6.70 -17.32
N MET A 405 4.89 -5.40 -17.11
CA MET A 405 5.12 -4.43 -18.18
C MET A 405 6.59 -4.37 -18.61
N ILE A 406 7.53 -4.55 -17.66
CA ILE A 406 8.96 -4.65 -18.00
C ILE A 406 9.20 -5.95 -18.77
N TYR A 407 8.63 -7.04 -18.27
CA TYR A 407 8.75 -8.37 -18.85
C TYR A 407 8.25 -8.40 -20.31
N PHE A 408 6.98 -8.03 -20.53
CA PHE A 408 6.41 -7.98 -21.88
C PHE A 408 7.03 -6.91 -22.77
N GLY A 409 7.47 -5.78 -22.21
CA GLY A 409 8.19 -4.76 -22.97
C GLY A 409 9.55 -5.23 -23.50
N ASN A 410 10.21 -6.15 -22.80
CA ASN A 410 11.46 -6.77 -23.25
C ASN A 410 11.20 -7.86 -24.30
N GLU A 411 10.16 -8.70 -24.14
CA GLU A 411 9.76 -9.67 -25.18
C GLU A 411 9.40 -8.99 -26.50
N ILE A 412 8.69 -7.86 -26.45
CA ILE A 412 8.36 -7.08 -27.65
C ILE A 412 9.62 -6.52 -28.32
N LYS A 413 10.63 -6.09 -27.57
CA LYS A 413 11.91 -5.64 -28.12
C LYS A 413 12.65 -6.78 -28.81
N GLU A 414 12.75 -7.96 -28.20
CA GLU A 414 13.39 -9.12 -28.83
C GLU A 414 12.67 -9.54 -30.12
N VAL A 415 11.33 -9.54 -30.12
CA VAL A 415 10.55 -9.85 -31.34
C VAL A 415 10.73 -8.79 -32.43
N LEU A 416 10.86 -7.51 -32.06
CA LEU A 416 11.10 -6.44 -33.02
C LEU A 416 12.55 -6.46 -33.53
N GLU A 417 13.55 -6.79 -32.70
CA GLU A 417 14.95 -6.95 -33.13
C GLU A 417 15.13 -8.13 -34.11
N ILE A 418 14.43 -9.25 -33.88
CA ILE A 418 14.41 -10.41 -34.77
C ILE A 418 13.74 -10.08 -36.13
N HIS A 419 12.76 -9.17 -36.17
CA HIS A 419 12.10 -8.77 -37.41
C HIS A 419 12.85 -7.68 -38.23
N TYR A 420 13.87 -7.05 -37.67
CA TYR A 420 14.73 -6.09 -38.37
C TYR A 420 16.03 -6.71 -38.91
N GLU A 421 16.33 -7.98 -38.57
CA GLU A 421 17.49 -8.73 -39.10
C GLU A 421 17.10 -9.73 -40.21
N GLU A 422 15.81 -9.85 -40.58
CA GLU A 422 15.32 -10.54 -41.78
C GLU A 422 14.91 -9.50 -42.89
#